data_04666521722d37ed9887fb73edc03c4e
#
_entry.id   04666521722d37ed9887fb73edc03c4e
#
_cell.length_a   1.000
_cell.length_b   1.000
_cell.length_c   1.000
_cell.angle_alpha   90.00
_cell.angle_beta   90.00
_cell.angle_gamma   90.00
#
_symmetry.space_group_name_H-M   'P 1'
#
loop_
_entity.id
_entity.type
_entity.pdbx_description
1 polymer ?
#
loop_
_entity_poly.entity_id
_entity_poly.type
_entity_poly.pdbx_seq_one_letter_code
_entity_poly.pdbx_strand_id
1 'polypeptide(L)'
;MKSKPALSRRWLGIMAILLAPLGLVAQQPLGRMNPDPRTQLLQKPLPPTISGTLTFAAVGDLLGPGRPVTPLQDPDFASVIHILRSADVAFGNNEGSIFDLRTFKGYPAAQNGGGNPLADAAVARDLKVMGFDIVSKANNHATDWGQEGLDETNRVLDEAGILHVGSGRNRPEARAAVYFETPHGRIAMVATASTFNPASVAGLAQGETPGRPGISVLRTNRINLVTAEEMAALRAMAASRGTRVAPDAKQLNLFGQTYRLADKPGLTYEMNPYDQYEILKAIRGAKQTSDLAIFTIHAHETASGRADDPAPADFLRSLYHNAIDAGADIVVAHGQHVLRGIELYKGRPIFYGLASFFFHLELDRAPPLRETFESMNLDPEPLTYLEYLKTRFNPPREWFESVIAVTEFEGDHLKEMRLYPLDLDPARKSPKRYIGIPTLASPQVAKIILERIRSMSAQFGTEIRIENNIGIITPPNSQ
;
A
#
# COMPACT_ATOMS: atom_id res chain seq x y z
N MET A 1 48.97 59.47 -45.34
CA MET A 1 49.27 58.26 -46.16
C MET A 1 48.91 57.01 -45.35
N LYS A 2 48.33 56.06 -45.99
CA LYS A 2 47.90 54.69 -45.60
C LYS A 2 46.45 54.60 -45.06
N SER A 3 45.62 54.46 -45.93
CA SER A 3 44.71 53.41 -46.49
C SER A 3 44.02 52.53 -45.45
N LYS A 4 42.70 52.74 -45.28
CA LYS A 4 41.76 51.78 -44.64
C LYS A 4 41.42 50.68 -45.63
N PRO A 5 41.31 49.43 -45.22
CA PRO A 5 40.61 48.42 -46.02
C PRO A 5 39.10 48.34 -45.69
N ALA A 6 38.36 48.07 -46.70
CA ALA A 6 36.92 47.99 -46.74
C ALA A 6 36.36 46.86 -45.89
N LEU A 7 35.27 47.13 -45.15
CA LEU A 7 34.38 46.13 -44.54
C LEU A 7 33.42 45.58 -45.57
N SER A 8 33.56 44.32 -45.87
CA SER A 8 32.64 43.56 -46.71
C SER A 8 31.33 43.33 -45.93
N ARG A 9 30.26 43.82 -46.56
CA ARG A 9 28.86 43.43 -46.21
C ARG A 9 28.68 41.93 -46.48
N ARG A 10 28.39 41.15 -45.46
CA ARG A 10 27.66 39.88 -45.68
C ARG A 10 26.91 39.45 -44.41
N TRP A 11 25.61 39.19 -44.63
CA TRP A 11 24.67 38.35 -43.87
C TRP A 11 24.15 38.94 -42.53
N LEU A 12 23.13 39.79 -42.64
CA LEU A 12 22.00 39.80 -41.73
C LEU A 12 20.94 38.86 -42.27
N GLY A 13 20.99 37.62 -41.90
CA GLY A 13 19.89 36.70 -42.02
C GLY A 13 18.87 37.03 -40.93
N ILE A 14 17.79 37.67 -41.30
CA ILE A 14 16.62 37.83 -40.42
C ILE A 14 16.03 36.42 -40.21
N MET A 15 16.29 35.88 -39.04
CA MET A 15 15.56 34.71 -38.56
C MET A 15 14.16 35.19 -38.14
N ALA A 16 13.22 35.13 -39.05
CA ALA A 16 11.82 35.30 -38.75
C ALA A 16 11.38 34.09 -37.89
N ILE A 17 11.38 34.30 -36.55
CA ILE A 17 10.71 33.38 -35.64
C ILE A 17 9.21 33.52 -35.95
N LEU A 18 8.69 32.57 -36.73
CA LEU A 18 7.28 32.29 -36.82
C LEU A 18 6.78 31.91 -35.40
N LEU A 19 6.29 32.88 -34.65
CA LEU A 19 5.39 32.68 -33.56
C LEU A 19 4.10 32.06 -34.11
N ALA A 20 4.10 30.76 -34.33
CA ALA A 20 2.85 30.03 -34.44
C ALA A 20 2.07 30.28 -33.14
N PRO A 21 0.78 30.64 -33.18
CA PRO A 21 -0.01 30.69 -31.96
C PRO A 21 0.08 29.29 -31.34
N LEU A 22 0.54 29.22 -30.12
CA LEU A 22 0.33 28.05 -29.22
C LEU A 22 -1.19 27.91 -29.10
N GLY A 23 -1.77 27.25 -30.08
CA GLY A 23 -3.12 26.73 -29.96
C GLY A 23 -3.09 25.90 -28.67
N LEU A 24 -4.00 26.25 -27.76
CA LEU A 24 -4.39 25.34 -26.70
C LEU A 24 -4.64 23.99 -27.38
N VAL A 25 -3.68 23.08 -27.24
CA VAL A 25 -3.97 21.67 -27.37
C VAL A 25 -4.86 21.42 -26.16
N ALA A 26 -6.16 21.55 -26.34
CA ALA A 26 -7.11 20.94 -25.45
C ALA A 26 -6.58 19.52 -25.27
N GLN A 27 -6.14 19.18 -24.06
CA GLN A 27 -5.88 17.80 -23.72
C GLN A 27 -7.16 17.07 -24.08
N GLN A 28 -7.13 16.39 -25.21
CA GLN A 28 -8.21 15.45 -25.51
C GLN A 28 -8.28 14.55 -24.29
N PRO A 29 -9.46 14.37 -23.71
CA PRO A 29 -9.63 13.37 -22.66
C PRO A 29 -8.99 12.12 -23.24
N LEU A 30 -8.02 11.55 -22.53
CA LEU A 30 -7.33 10.30 -22.88
C LEU A 30 -8.42 9.39 -23.40
N GLY A 31 -8.43 9.16 -24.72
CA GLY A 31 -9.54 8.50 -25.39
C GLY A 31 -9.84 7.25 -24.60
N ARG A 32 -11.11 6.97 -24.30
CA ARG A 32 -11.52 5.74 -23.63
C ARG A 32 -10.71 4.64 -24.29
N MET A 33 -9.74 4.06 -23.57
CA MET A 33 -9.01 2.92 -24.06
C MET A 33 -10.07 1.86 -24.27
N ASN A 34 -10.50 1.70 -25.51
CA ASN A 34 -11.41 0.63 -25.87
C ASN A 34 -10.70 -0.64 -25.45
N PRO A 35 -11.23 -1.44 -24.54
CA PRO A 35 -10.56 -2.67 -24.15
C PRO A 35 -10.29 -3.43 -25.43
N ASP A 36 -9.02 -3.76 -25.69
CA ASP A 36 -8.61 -4.52 -26.86
C ASP A 36 -9.52 -5.75 -26.94
N PRO A 37 -10.29 -5.94 -28.04
CA PRO A 37 -11.17 -7.09 -28.18
C PRO A 37 -10.46 -8.43 -27.97
N ARG A 38 -9.13 -8.48 -28.19
CA ARG A 38 -8.29 -9.65 -27.91
C ARG A 38 -8.20 -9.95 -26.41
N THR A 39 -8.35 -8.95 -25.53
CA THR A 39 -8.40 -9.16 -24.08
C THR A 39 -9.70 -9.80 -23.63
N GLN A 40 -10.77 -9.70 -24.41
CA GLN A 40 -12.05 -10.36 -24.12
C GLN A 40 -12.00 -11.87 -24.37
N LEU A 41 -11.16 -12.34 -25.29
CA LEU A 41 -10.97 -13.76 -25.58
C LEU A 41 -10.16 -14.51 -24.50
N LEU A 42 -9.44 -13.78 -23.65
CA LEU A 42 -8.67 -14.31 -22.52
C LEU A 42 -9.49 -14.38 -21.22
N GLN A 43 -10.80 -14.21 -21.29
CA GLN A 43 -11.66 -14.01 -20.11
C GLN A 43 -12.16 -15.27 -19.42
N LYS A 44 -11.87 -16.47 -19.91
CA LYS A 44 -12.12 -17.67 -19.12
C LYS A 44 -10.84 -18.01 -18.36
N PRO A 45 -10.81 -17.83 -17.03
CA PRO A 45 -9.73 -18.39 -16.24
C PRO A 45 -9.70 -19.90 -16.51
N LEU A 46 -8.50 -20.47 -16.57
CA LEU A 46 -8.37 -21.91 -16.52
C LEU A 46 -9.04 -22.41 -15.24
N PRO A 47 -9.73 -23.54 -15.26
CA PRO A 47 -10.28 -24.09 -14.05
C PRO A 47 -9.12 -24.30 -13.06
N PRO A 48 -9.28 -23.85 -11.79
CA PRO A 48 -8.25 -24.05 -10.77
C PRO A 48 -7.98 -25.54 -10.58
N THR A 49 -6.72 -25.85 -10.34
CA THR A 49 -6.25 -27.23 -10.13
C THR A 49 -5.90 -27.48 -8.66
N ILE A 50 -6.47 -26.71 -7.73
CA ILE A 50 -6.28 -26.92 -6.29
C ILE A 50 -6.63 -28.35 -5.94
N SER A 51 -5.64 -29.07 -5.41
CA SER A 51 -5.79 -30.43 -4.93
C SER A 51 -6.05 -30.44 -3.43
N GLY A 52 -7.28 -30.83 -3.03
CA GLY A 52 -7.68 -30.79 -1.63
C GLY A 52 -7.97 -29.36 -1.15
N THR A 53 -7.35 -28.98 -0.04
CA THR A 53 -7.54 -27.68 0.60
C THR A 53 -6.27 -26.84 0.51
N LEU A 54 -6.38 -25.58 0.11
CA LEU A 54 -5.30 -24.63 0.12
C LEU A 54 -5.60 -23.52 1.13
N THR A 55 -4.63 -23.25 2.00
CA THR A 55 -4.75 -22.25 3.08
C THR A 55 -3.80 -21.08 2.87
N PHE A 56 -4.33 -19.87 3.03
CA PHE A 56 -3.58 -18.63 2.93
C PHE A 56 -3.74 -17.80 4.20
N ALA A 57 -2.65 -17.55 4.92
CA ALA A 57 -2.62 -16.69 6.09
C ALA A 57 -2.18 -15.28 5.69
N ALA A 58 -2.99 -14.28 5.97
CA ALA A 58 -2.67 -12.88 5.75
C ALA A 58 -2.57 -12.12 7.07
N VAL A 59 -1.56 -11.25 7.16
CA VAL A 59 -1.45 -10.22 8.19
C VAL A 59 -1.27 -8.85 7.53
N GLY A 60 -1.37 -7.78 8.32
CA GLY A 60 -1.14 -6.42 7.84
C GLY A 60 0.34 -6.03 7.83
N ASP A 61 0.65 -4.87 8.40
CA ASP A 61 1.96 -4.23 8.28
C ASP A 61 3.00 -4.86 9.21
N LEU A 62 4.17 -5.17 8.66
CA LEU A 62 5.36 -5.60 9.38
C LEU A 62 6.24 -4.36 9.62
N LEU A 63 5.87 -3.54 10.62
CA LEU A 63 6.67 -2.41 11.10
C LEU A 63 7.66 -2.89 12.18
N GLY A 64 8.73 -3.50 11.77
CA GLY A 64 9.69 -4.20 12.62
C GLY A 64 9.52 -5.73 12.56
N PRO A 65 10.07 -6.49 13.53
CA PRO A 65 10.93 -5.98 14.60
C PRO A 65 12.24 -5.41 14.07
N GLY A 66 12.79 -4.39 14.74
CA GLY A 66 14.07 -3.78 14.34
C GLY A 66 15.26 -4.73 14.51
N ARG A 67 15.16 -5.70 15.42
CA ARG A 67 16.18 -6.73 15.71
C ARG A 67 15.58 -8.12 15.67
N PRO A 68 16.41 -9.17 15.45
CA PRO A 68 15.95 -10.53 15.55
C PRO A 68 15.22 -10.76 16.87
N VAL A 69 14.00 -11.25 16.77
CA VAL A 69 13.23 -11.71 17.93
C VAL A 69 13.45 -13.19 18.02
N THR A 70 13.93 -13.67 19.18
CA THR A 70 14.02 -15.11 19.39
C THR A 70 12.61 -15.61 19.72
N PRO A 71 11.81 -15.98 18.68
CA PRO A 71 10.37 -16.12 18.83
C PRO A 71 9.95 -17.30 19.68
N LEU A 72 10.84 -18.25 19.83
CA LEU A 72 10.54 -19.55 20.45
C LEU A 72 10.65 -19.55 21.99
N GLN A 73 11.04 -18.42 22.57
CA GLN A 73 11.19 -18.33 24.05
C GLN A 73 9.95 -17.72 24.74
N ASP A 74 9.04 -17.09 23.97
CA ASP A 74 7.77 -16.58 24.47
C ASP A 74 6.65 -17.52 24.01
N PRO A 75 5.97 -18.27 24.90
CA PRO A 75 4.92 -19.22 24.52
C PRO A 75 3.75 -18.56 23.79
N ASP A 76 3.42 -17.30 24.12
CA ASP A 76 2.31 -16.57 23.51
C ASP A 76 2.64 -16.20 22.07
N PHE A 77 3.90 -15.77 21.82
CA PHE A 77 4.35 -15.51 20.46
C PHE A 77 4.54 -16.82 19.64
N ALA A 78 4.99 -17.90 20.27
CA ALA A 78 5.09 -19.21 19.63
C ALA A 78 3.73 -19.68 19.09
N SER A 79 2.65 -19.39 19.81
CA SER A 79 1.26 -19.71 19.37
C SER A 79 0.86 -18.94 18.11
N VAL A 80 1.25 -17.67 18.01
CA VAL A 80 1.06 -16.83 16.81
C VAL A 80 1.81 -17.42 15.61
N ILE A 81 3.07 -17.80 15.80
CA ILE A 81 3.91 -18.41 14.77
C ILE A 81 3.33 -19.75 14.30
N HIS A 82 2.79 -20.54 15.22
CA HIS A 82 2.17 -21.81 14.89
C HIS A 82 1.02 -21.62 13.87
N ILE A 83 0.20 -20.58 14.02
CA ILE A 83 -0.89 -20.29 13.09
C ILE A 83 -0.33 -19.96 11.69
N LEU A 84 0.69 -19.09 11.60
CA LEU A 84 1.32 -18.75 10.32
C LEU A 84 1.92 -19.97 9.62
N ARG A 85 2.64 -20.80 10.36
CA ARG A 85 3.30 -22.02 9.83
C ARG A 85 2.32 -23.12 9.45
N SER A 86 1.09 -23.07 9.96
CA SER A 86 0.07 -24.08 9.64
C SER A 86 -0.64 -23.79 8.33
N ALA A 87 -0.44 -22.60 7.76
CA ALA A 87 -0.95 -22.27 6.43
C ALA A 87 0.04 -22.73 5.33
N ASP A 88 -0.48 -23.01 4.13
CA ASP A 88 0.34 -23.33 2.98
C ASP A 88 1.17 -22.15 2.50
N VAL A 89 0.65 -20.92 2.69
CA VAL A 89 1.35 -19.68 2.40
C VAL A 89 0.99 -18.62 3.44
N ALA A 90 1.98 -17.91 3.95
CA ALA A 90 1.80 -16.75 4.82
C ALA A 90 2.34 -15.46 4.17
N PHE A 91 1.55 -14.40 4.30
CA PHE A 91 1.78 -13.09 3.70
C PHE A 91 1.70 -11.96 4.73
N GLY A 92 2.53 -10.91 4.55
CA GLY A 92 2.46 -9.62 5.24
C GLY A 92 3.03 -8.48 4.39
N ASN A 93 2.78 -7.24 4.79
CA ASN A 93 3.39 -6.07 4.15
C ASN A 93 4.67 -5.66 4.88
N ASN A 94 5.83 -5.85 4.26
CA ASN A 94 7.10 -5.36 4.82
C ASN A 94 7.20 -3.83 4.64
N GLU A 95 6.71 -3.11 5.62
CA GLU A 95 6.64 -1.64 5.64
C GLU A 95 7.90 -1.05 6.29
N GLY A 96 8.97 -1.07 5.55
CA GLY A 96 10.28 -0.58 5.96
C GLY A 96 11.41 -1.24 5.19
N SER A 97 12.63 -0.98 5.63
CA SER A 97 13.86 -1.55 5.07
C SER A 97 14.45 -2.62 5.97
N ILE A 98 15.12 -3.60 5.39
CA ILE A 98 15.80 -4.70 6.12
C ILE A 98 17.20 -4.84 5.55
N PHE A 99 18.21 -4.34 6.28
CA PHE A 99 19.63 -4.51 5.91
C PHE A 99 20.56 -4.16 7.07
N ASP A 100 21.86 -4.47 6.91
CA ASP A 100 22.89 -4.11 7.89
C ASP A 100 23.40 -2.67 7.61
N LEU A 101 23.01 -1.71 8.44
CA LEU A 101 23.42 -0.32 8.33
C LEU A 101 24.93 -0.12 8.35
N ARG A 102 25.70 -1.02 8.99
CA ARG A 102 27.16 -0.94 9.07
C ARG A 102 27.85 -1.18 7.73
N THR A 103 27.21 -1.94 6.85
CA THR A 103 27.75 -2.30 5.53
C THR A 103 27.04 -1.54 4.39
N PHE A 104 25.92 -0.91 4.67
CA PHE A 104 25.13 -0.15 3.70
C PHE A 104 25.92 1.02 3.14
N LYS A 105 25.85 1.22 1.81
CA LYS A 105 26.63 2.25 1.09
C LYS A 105 25.79 3.42 0.60
N GLY A 106 24.48 3.38 0.84
CA GLY A 106 23.55 4.47 0.50
C GLY A 106 23.33 5.44 1.66
N TYR A 107 22.32 6.26 1.50
CA TYR A 107 21.91 7.28 2.45
C TYR A 107 20.40 7.19 2.69
N PRO A 108 19.89 7.69 3.84
CA PRO A 108 18.46 7.88 3.99
C PRO A 108 17.97 8.88 2.95
N ALA A 109 16.81 8.61 2.36
CA ALA A 109 16.15 9.59 1.50
C ALA A 109 15.69 10.80 2.32
N ALA A 110 15.42 11.93 1.65
CA ALA A 110 14.80 13.06 2.30
C ALA A 110 13.47 12.63 2.93
N GLN A 111 13.19 13.18 4.10
CA GLN A 111 12.02 12.83 4.89
C GLN A 111 10.71 13.01 4.11
N ASN A 112 9.84 12.02 4.21
CA ASN A 112 8.51 12.01 3.58
C ASN A 112 7.35 11.74 4.56
N GLY A 113 7.63 11.81 5.87
CA GLY A 113 6.69 11.52 6.97
C GLY A 113 6.86 10.11 7.54
N GLY A 114 6.59 9.95 8.83
CA GLY A 114 6.57 8.67 9.51
C GLY A 114 7.91 8.02 9.88
N GLY A 115 9.04 8.69 9.65
CA GLY A 115 10.37 8.16 9.95
C GLY A 115 10.92 7.23 8.85
N ASN A 116 12.02 6.54 9.15
CA ASN A 116 12.72 5.66 8.22
C ASN A 116 12.88 4.26 8.86
N PRO A 117 11.80 3.47 8.98
CA PRO A 117 11.86 2.17 9.66
C PRO A 117 12.91 1.26 9.03
N LEU A 118 13.79 0.74 9.88
CA LEU A 118 14.90 -0.12 9.50
C LEU A 118 15.04 -1.29 10.45
N ALA A 119 15.05 -2.49 9.91
CA ALA A 119 15.35 -3.72 10.62
C ALA A 119 16.75 -4.25 10.27
N ASP A 120 17.33 -5.04 11.18
CA ASP A 120 18.57 -5.77 10.93
C ASP A 120 18.39 -6.81 9.82
N ALA A 121 19.43 -7.07 9.02
CA ALA A 121 19.41 -8.07 7.97
C ALA A 121 18.99 -9.48 8.47
N ALA A 122 19.32 -9.82 9.72
CA ALA A 122 18.93 -11.09 10.32
C ALA A 122 17.41 -11.25 10.48
N VAL A 123 16.66 -10.14 10.54
CA VAL A 123 15.18 -10.17 10.65
C VAL A 123 14.52 -10.85 9.46
N ALA A 124 15.08 -10.76 8.26
CA ALA A 124 14.53 -11.48 7.10
C ALA A 124 14.54 -13.00 7.32
N ARG A 125 15.62 -13.55 7.92
CA ARG A 125 15.66 -14.98 8.28
C ARG A 125 14.66 -15.32 9.38
N ASP A 126 14.46 -14.41 10.33
CA ASP A 126 13.47 -14.61 11.39
C ASP A 126 12.05 -14.62 10.82
N LEU A 127 11.72 -13.71 9.87
CA LEU A 127 10.44 -13.73 9.18
C LEU A 127 10.21 -15.07 8.45
N LYS A 128 11.25 -15.62 7.80
CA LYS A 128 11.15 -16.96 7.20
C LYS A 128 10.94 -18.05 8.24
N VAL A 129 11.63 -18.00 9.35
CA VAL A 129 11.45 -18.92 10.48
C VAL A 129 10.04 -18.79 11.10
N MET A 130 9.46 -17.60 11.10
CA MET A 130 8.07 -17.37 11.52
C MET A 130 7.03 -17.94 10.56
N GLY A 131 7.42 -18.27 9.33
CA GLY A 131 6.56 -18.88 8.32
C GLY A 131 6.18 -17.96 7.18
N PHE A 132 6.68 -16.72 7.12
CA PHE A 132 6.39 -15.83 5.99
C PHE A 132 7.04 -16.33 4.70
N ASP A 133 6.28 -16.40 3.64
CA ASP A 133 6.71 -16.84 2.31
C ASP A 133 6.76 -15.69 1.30
N ILE A 134 5.81 -14.76 1.38
CA ILE A 134 5.69 -13.63 0.47
C ILE A 134 5.45 -12.35 1.28
N VAL A 135 6.13 -11.26 0.90
CA VAL A 135 5.89 -9.94 1.47
C VAL A 135 5.63 -8.90 0.38
N SER A 136 4.72 -7.95 0.63
CA SER A 136 4.60 -6.75 -0.20
C SER A 136 5.74 -5.78 0.09
N LYS A 137 6.27 -5.16 -0.97
CA LYS A 137 7.20 -4.02 -0.92
C LYS A 137 6.60 -2.76 -1.53
N ALA A 138 5.36 -2.81 -2.03
CA ALA A 138 4.65 -1.64 -2.53
C ALA A 138 4.01 -0.87 -1.36
N ASN A 139 4.76 0.04 -0.74
CA ASN A 139 4.30 0.90 0.36
C ASN A 139 5.05 2.24 0.39
N ASN A 140 4.63 3.14 1.27
CA ASN A 140 5.20 4.49 1.41
C ASN A 140 6.63 4.49 1.97
N HIS A 141 7.04 3.44 2.70
CA HIS A 141 8.37 3.29 3.31
C HIS A 141 9.38 2.50 2.47
N ALA A 142 8.98 2.07 1.26
CA ALA A 142 9.83 1.21 0.43
C ALA A 142 11.18 1.83 0.04
N THR A 143 11.25 3.16 -0.09
CA THR A 143 12.45 3.90 -0.53
C THR A 143 12.95 4.92 0.49
N ASP A 144 12.69 4.73 1.78
CA ASP A 144 13.17 5.62 2.85
C ASP A 144 14.70 5.70 2.92
N TRP A 145 15.38 4.69 2.38
CA TRP A 145 16.83 4.60 2.25
C TRP A 145 17.28 4.64 0.78
N GLY A 146 16.55 5.37 -0.06
CA GLY A 146 16.82 5.48 -1.47
C GLY A 146 16.54 4.21 -2.26
N GLN A 147 16.97 4.20 -3.52
CA GLN A 147 16.89 3.01 -4.36
C GLN A 147 17.82 1.91 -3.85
N GLU A 148 18.98 2.31 -3.34
CA GLU A 148 19.98 1.42 -2.76
C GLU A 148 19.41 0.65 -1.56
N GLY A 149 18.61 1.31 -0.72
CA GLY A 149 17.93 0.67 0.42
C GLY A 149 16.83 -0.30 -0.02
N LEU A 150 16.10 0.02 -1.08
CA LEU A 150 15.11 -0.88 -1.67
C LEU A 150 15.80 -2.13 -2.25
N ASP A 151 16.85 -1.96 -3.05
CA ASP A 151 17.60 -3.05 -3.68
C ASP A 151 18.25 -3.96 -2.63
N GLU A 152 18.84 -3.36 -1.59
CA GLU A 152 19.47 -4.10 -0.50
C GLU A 152 18.44 -4.88 0.34
N THR A 153 17.27 -4.31 0.59
CA THR A 153 16.17 -4.99 1.27
C THR A 153 15.69 -6.19 0.43
N ASN A 154 15.48 -6.00 -0.87
CA ASN A 154 15.07 -7.09 -1.77
C ASN A 154 16.12 -8.21 -1.77
N ARG A 155 17.41 -7.87 -1.87
CA ARG A 155 18.51 -8.84 -1.82
C ARG A 155 18.51 -9.66 -0.53
N VAL A 156 18.30 -9.01 0.61
CA VAL A 156 18.27 -9.69 1.93
C VAL A 156 17.05 -10.61 2.06
N LEU A 157 15.89 -10.20 1.52
CA LEU A 157 14.69 -11.04 1.46
C LEU A 157 14.91 -12.27 0.57
N ASP A 158 15.52 -12.08 -0.62
CA ASP A 158 15.88 -13.19 -1.53
C ASP A 158 16.81 -14.19 -0.86
N GLU A 159 17.85 -13.72 -0.15
CA GLU A 159 18.77 -14.58 0.60
C GLU A 159 18.09 -15.36 1.72
N ALA A 160 17.04 -14.80 2.30
CA ALA A 160 16.21 -15.49 3.30
C ALA A 160 15.20 -16.46 2.69
N GLY A 161 15.02 -16.47 1.36
CA GLY A 161 14.03 -17.28 0.68
C GLY A 161 12.59 -16.76 0.86
N ILE A 162 12.43 -15.45 1.01
CA ILE A 162 11.14 -14.77 1.06
C ILE A 162 10.92 -14.07 -0.28
N LEU A 163 9.83 -14.39 -0.96
CA LEU A 163 9.43 -13.68 -2.15
C LEU A 163 8.94 -12.27 -1.81
N HIS A 164 9.29 -11.31 -2.66
CA HIS A 164 8.79 -9.94 -2.51
C HIS A 164 8.06 -9.49 -3.78
N VAL A 165 6.98 -8.72 -3.61
CA VAL A 165 6.11 -8.30 -4.70
C VAL A 165 5.85 -6.79 -4.62
N GLY A 166 5.65 -6.16 -5.77
CA GLY A 166 5.29 -4.75 -5.85
C GLY A 166 6.46 -3.79 -5.96
N SER A 167 7.71 -4.29 -6.03
CA SER A 167 8.92 -3.52 -6.33
C SER A 167 9.70 -4.15 -7.47
N GLY A 168 10.53 -3.37 -8.16
CA GLY A 168 11.33 -3.88 -9.27
C GLY A 168 12.27 -2.83 -9.85
N ARG A 169 13.16 -3.23 -10.75
CA ARG A 169 14.14 -2.38 -11.44
C ARG A 169 13.49 -1.40 -12.43
N ASN A 170 12.21 -1.61 -12.73
CA ASN A 170 11.40 -0.79 -13.62
C ASN A 170 9.92 -1.07 -13.37
N ARG A 171 9.02 -0.28 -13.99
CA ARG A 171 7.57 -0.43 -13.79
C ARG A 171 7.01 -1.79 -14.21
N PRO A 172 7.38 -2.41 -15.34
CA PRO A 172 6.94 -3.76 -15.66
C PRO A 172 7.27 -4.79 -14.59
N GLU A 173 8.49 -4.76 -14.05
CA GLU A 173 8.91 -5.67 -12.98
C GLU A 173 8.15 -5.38 -11.68
N ALA A 174 8.03 -4.10 -11.28
CA ALA A 174 7.30 -3.72 -10.07
C ALA A 174 5.80 -4.11 -10.12
N ARG A 175 5.20 -4.19 -11.32
CA ARG A 175 3.80 -4.62 -11.53
C ARG A 175 3.62 -6.09 -11.82
N ALA A 176 4.71 -6.82 -12.04
CA ALA A 176 4.64 -8.24 -12.34
C ALA A 176 4.08 -9.02 -11.15
N ALA A 177 3.33 -10.07 -11.46
CA ALA A 177 2.94 -11.04 -10.44
C ALA A 177 4.14 -11.85 -10.00
N VAL A 178 4.17 -12.19 -8.70
CA VAL A 178 5.09 -13.17 -8.13
C VAL A 178 4.33 -14.46 -7.88
N TYR A 179 4.97 -15.60 -8.08
CA TYR A 179 4.34 -16.91 -8.00
C TYR A 179 4.97 -17.75 -6.90
N PHE A 180 4.14 -18.44 -6.15
CA PHE A 180 4.56 -19.38 -5.10
C PHE A 180 3.89 -20.74 -5.33
N GLU A 181 4.70 -21.79 -5.38
CA GLU A 181 4.21 -23.16 -5.53
C GLU A 181 3.94 -23.79 -4.17
N THR A 182 2.77 -24.36 -4.00
CA THR A 182 2.43 -25.20 -2.85
C THR A 182 2.14 -26.63 -3.29
N PRO A 183 2.12 -27.61 -2.37
CA PRO A 183 1.66 -28.96 -2.71
C PRO A 183 0.21 -29.01 -3.23
N HIS A 184 -0.60 -27.97 -2.94
CA HIS A 184 -2.02 -27.90 -3.25
C HIS A 184 -2.36 -27.07 -4.47
N GLY A 185 -1.43 -26.24 -4.96
CA GLY A 185 -1.63 -25.38 -6.12
C GLY A 185 -0.69 -24.18 -6.12
N ARG A 186 -0.73 -23.43 -7.22
CA ARG A 186 0.07 -22.22 -7.43
C ARG A 186 -0.70 -20.98 -7.00
N ILE A 187 -0.06 -20.15 -6.17
CA ILE A 187 -0.55 -18.82 -5.83
C ILE A 187 0.20 -17.77 -6.67
N ALA A 188 -0.54 -16.78 -7.20
CA ALA A 188 0.03 -15.57 -7.78
C ALA A 188 -0.34 -14.36 -6.93
N MET A 189 0.59 -13.41 -6.76
CA MET A 189 0.34 -12.18 -6.03
C MET A 189 0.75 -10.96 -6.84
N VAL A 190 -0.13 -9.95 -6.87
CA VAL A 190 0.12 -8.63 -7.47
C VAL A 190 -0.03 -7.58 -6.38
N ALA A 191 0.94 -6.67 -6.26
CA ALA A 191 0.92 -5.62 -5.25
C ALA A 191 0.99 -4.22 -5.86
N THR A 192 0.39 -3.24 -5.16
CA THR A 192 0.49 -1.82 -5.50
C THR A 192 0.38 -0.95 -4.25
N ALA A 193 0.68 0.36 -4.38
CA ALA A 193 0.42 1.34 -3.34
C ALA A 193 -0.35 2.53 -3.91
N SER A 194 -1.36 3.05 -3.20
CA SER A 194 -1.99 4.34 -3.49
C SER A 194 -1.39 5.46 -2.67
N THR A 195 -0.88 5.13 -1.47
CA THR A 195 -0.08 6.04 -0.64
C THR A 195 1.40 5.73 -0.82
N PHE A 196 2.16 6.66 -1.37
CA PHE A 196 3.57 6.46 -1.71
C PHE A 196 4.32 7.79 -1.80
N ASN A 197 5.65 7.72 -1.64
CA ASN A 197 6.52 8.85 -1.98
C ASN A 197 6.60 8.99 -3.52
N PRO A 198 6.41 10.19 -4.10
CA PRO A 198 6.54 10.39 -5.55
C PRO A 198 7.89 9.92 -6.12
N ALA A 199 8.97 9.98 -5.35
CA ALA A 199 10.29 9.50 -5.76
C ALA A 199 10.39 7.96 -5.85
N SER A 200 9.49 7.23 -5.18
CA SER A 200 9.49 5.76 -5.16
C SER A 200 8.87 5.11 -6.39
N VAL A 201 8.21 5.89 -7.26
CA VAL A 201 7.46 5.36 -8.41
C VAL A 201 8.39 4.72 -9.43
N ALA A 202 8.18 3.45 -9.74
CA ALA A 202 8.91 2.75 -10.79
C ALA A 202 8.64 3.38 -12.17
N GLY A 203 9.70 3.60 -12.95
CA GLY A 203 9.64 4.25 -14.27
C GLY A 203 9.69 3.26 -15.43
N LEU A 204 9.12 3.65 -16.57
CA LEU A 204 9.30 2.93 -17.83
C LEU A 204 10.62 3.34 -18.50
N ALA A 205 11.24 2.43 -19.22
CA ALA A 205 12.30 2.77 -20.15
C ALA A 205 11.71 3.54 -21.34
N GLN A 206 12.49 4.50 -21.86
CA GLN A 206 12.10 5.27 -23.06
C GLN A 206 13.33 5.55 -23.94
N GLY A 207 13.35 4.98 -25.14
CA GLY A 207 14.51 5.03 -26.00
C GLY A 207 15.72 4.41 -25.30
N GLU A 208 16.82 5.14 -25.21
CA GLU A 208 18.05 4.72 -24.51
C GLU A 208 18.00 4.98 -22.98
N THR A 209 16.99 5.71 -22.50
CA THR A 209 16.83 5.97 -21.06
C THR A 209 16.29 4.73 -20.36
N PRO A 210 17.03 4.15 -19.40
CA PRO A 210 16.58 2.98 -18.66
C PRO A 210 15.34 3.29 -17.82
N GLY A 211 14.56 2.26 -17.49
CA GLY A 211 13.50 2.37 -16.50
C GLY A 211 14.10 2.68 -15.11
N ARG A 212 13.34 3.39 -14.29
CA ARG A 212 13.74 3.69 -12.92
C ARG A 212 13.26 2.58 -11.98
N PRO A 213 14.13 2.05 -11.10
CA PRO A 213 13.72 1.18 -10.01
C PRO A 213 12.70 1.87 -9.07
N GLY A 214 11.87 1.07 -8.43
CA GLY A 214 10.87 1.60 -7.51
C GLY A 214 9.71 0.63 -7.31
N ILE A 215 8.56 1.17 -6.91
CA ILE A 215 7.38 0.38 -6.58
C ILE A 215 6.25 0.55 -7.60
N SER A 216 5.36 -0.43 -7.63
CA SER A 216 4.07 -0.37 -8.32
C SER A 216 3.14 0.59 -7.58
N VAL A 217 2.55 1.54 -8.30
CA VAL A 217 1.65 2.52 -7.71
C VAL A 217 0.34 2.65 -8.47
N LEU A 218 -0.71 3.03 -7.73
CA LEU A 218 -1.95 3.56 -8.24
C LEU A 218 -2.01 5.06 -7.91
N ARG A 219 -1.76 5.91 -8.86
CA ARG A 219 -1.91 7.35 -8.67
C ARG A 219 -3.38 7.73 -8.55
N THR A 220 -3.68 8.63 -7.65
CA THR A 220 -5.03 9.17 -7.45
C THR A 220 -5.00 10.70 -7.50
N ASN A 221 -6.12 11.30 -7.88
CA ASN A 221 -6.36 12.73 -7.75
C ASN A 221 -7.38 12.95 -6.63
N ARG A 222 -6.94 13.58 -5.55
CA ARG A 222 -7.81 13.95 -4.44
C ARG A 222 -8.66 15.16 -4.83
N ILE A 223 -9.97 15.08 -4.63
CA ILE A 223 -10.95 16.08 -5.02
C ILE A 223 -11.78 16.48 -3.80
N ASN A 224 -11.72 17.76 -3.44
CA ASN A 224 -12.56 18.33 -2.41
C ASN A 224 -13.94 18.65 -3.02
N LEU A 225 -14.98 18.03 -2.51
CA LEU A 225 -16.35 18.30 -2.90
C LEU A 225 -16.83 19.54 -2.14
N VAL A 226 -17.39 20.51 -2.85
CA VAL A 226 -17.79 21.82 -2.30
C VAL A 226 -19.18 22.18 -2.78
N THR A 227 -19.94 22.90 -1.93
CA THR A 227 -21.26 23.43 -2.25
C THR A 227 -21.18 24.56 -3.30
N ALA A 228 -22.33 24.99 -3.79
CA ALA A 228 -22.40 26.11 -4.74
C ALA A 228 -21.91 27.43 -4.11
N GLU A 229 -22.18 27.65 -2.82
CA GLU A 229 -21.71 28.82 -2.09
C GLU A 229 -20.18 28.80 -1.91
N GLU A 230 -19.61 27.67 -1.48
CA GLU A 230 -18.16 27.49 -1.34
C GLU A 230 -17.46 27.62 -2.70
N MET A 231 -18.03 27.07 -3.76
CA MET A 231 -17.51 27.21 -5.12
C MET A 231 -17.50 28.68 -5.59
N ALA A 232 -18.54 29.45 -5.26
CA ALA A 232 -18.58 30.88 -5.56
C ALA A 232 -17.48 31.66 -4.81
N ALA A 233 -17.25 31.35 -3.56
CA ALA A 233 -16.17 31.93 -2.74
C ALA A 233 -14.79 31.59 -3.32
N LEU A 234 -14.56 30.33 -3.71
CA LEU A 234 -13.32 29.90 -4.36
C LEU A 234 -13.07 30.62 -5.68
N ARG A 235 -14.12 30.84 -6.50
CA ARG A 235 -14.01 31.62 -7.75
C ARG A 235 -13.65 33.08 -7.49
N ALA A 236 -14.27 33.71 -6.50
CA ALA A 236 -13.94 35.07 -6.10
C ALA A 236 -12.49 35.19 -5.65
N MET A 237 -12.00 34.23 -4.87
CA MET A 237 -10.60 34.14 -4.44
C MET A 237 -9.67 33.94 -5.63
N ALA A 238 -10.00 33.07 -6.57
CA ALA A 238 -9.21 32.86 -7.79
C ALA A 238 -9.13 34.17 -8.61
N ALA A 239 -10.26 34.86 -8.80
CA ALA A 239 -10.32 36.12 -9.52
C ALA A 239 -9.48 37.22 -8.85
N SER A 240 -9.52 37.34 -7.51
CA SER A 240 -8.69 38.33 -6.78
C SER A 240 -7.18 38.10 -6.95
N ARG A 241 -6.77 36.89 -7.35
CA ARG A 241 -5.40 36.51 -7.64
C ARG A 241 -5.08 36.46 -9.15
N GLY A 242 -5.96 37.01 -9.99
CA GLY A 242 -5.77 37.05 -11.44
C GLY A 242 -6.00 35.72 -12.17
N THR A 243 -6.49 34.68 -11.49
CA THR A 243 -6.82 33.40 -12.12
C THR A 243 -8.21 33.49 -12.74
N ARG A 244 -8.30 33.32 -14.07
CA ARG A 244 -9.59 33.26 -14.75
C ARG A 244 -10.23 31.87 -14.58
N VAL A 245 -11.45 31.86 -14.08
CA VAL A 245 -12.28 30.68 -13.96
C VAL A 245 -13.58 30.91 -14.74
N ALA A 246 -13.99 29.93 -15.56
CA ALA A 246 -15.25 29.99 -16.24
C ALA A 246 -16.42 30.05 -15.23
N PRO A 247 -17.44 30.91 -15.41
CA PRO A 247 -18.50 31.06 -14.43
C PRO A 247 -19.31 29.79 -14.17
N ASP A 248 -19.38 28.90 -15.15
CA ASP A 248 -20.11 27.63 -15.14
C ASP A 248 -19.21 26.41 -14.83
N ALA A 249 -17.90 26.63 -14.61
CA ALA A 249 -16.97 25.55 -14.30
C ALA A 249 -17.43 24.78 -13.05
N LYS A 250 -17.67 23.48 -13.20
CA LYS A 250 -18.04 22.58 -12.09
C LYS A 250 -16.82 22.07 -11.31
N GLN A 251 -15.62 22.31 -11.82
CA GLN A 251 -14.36 21.95 -11.19
C GLN A 251 -13.37 23.09 -11.28
N LEU A 252 -12.58 23.27 -10.24
CA LEU A 252 -11.57 24.31 -10.11
C LEU A 252 -10.30 23.73 -9.50
N ASN A 253 -9.15 24.06 -10.10
CA ASN A 253 -7.84 23.81 -9.50
C ASN A 253 -7.32 25.12 -8.91
N LEU A 254 -7.12 25.15 -7.60
CA LEU A 254 -6.67 26.35 -6.89
C LEU A 254 -5.73 25.92 -5.74
N PHE A 255 -4.58 26.59 -5.62
CA PHE A 255 -3.56 26.30 -4.59
C PHE A 255 -3.10 24.84 -4.56
N GLY A 256 -2.97 24.21 -5.74
CA GLY A 256 -2.57 22.80 -5.82
C GLY A 256 -3.66 21.79 -5.38
N GLN A 257 -4.87 22.26 -5.11
CA GLN A 257 -6.00 21.42 -4.73
C GLN A 257 -7.06 21.44 -5.85
N THR A 258 -7.73 20.30 -6.02
CA THR A 258 -8.89 20.19 -6.92
C THR A 258 -10.17 20.31 -6.10
N TYR A 259 -11.08 21.17 -6.54
CA TYR A 259 -12.40 21.36 -5.97
C TYR A 259 -13.45 21.04 -7.02
N ARG A 260 -14.52 20.35 -6.63
CA ARG A 260 -15.63 19.99 -7.50
C ARG A 260 -16.95 20.34 -6.86
N LEU A 261 -17.85 20.94 -7.64
CA LEU A 261 -19.20 21.25 -7.21
C LEU A 261 -19.96 19.97 -6.89
N ALA A 262 -20.58 19.93 -5.73
CA ALA A 262 -21.43 18.84 -5.23
C ALA A 262 -22.57 19.41 -4.37
N ASP A 263 -23.57 18.58 -4.08
CA ASP A 263 -24.69 18.97 -3.22
C ASP A 263 -24.29 19.10 -1.75
N LYS A 264 -23.24 18.37 -1.34
CA LYS A 264 -22.72 18.37 0.04
C LYS A 264 -21.18 18.41 0.02
N PRO A 265 -20.56 19.09 0.99
CA PRO A 265 -19.12 19.04 1.16
C PRO A 265 -18.65 17.62 1.44
N GLY A 266 -17.43 17.29 0.98
CA GLY A 266 -16.85 15.98 1.19
C GLY A 266 -15.52 15.82 0.49
N LEU A 267 -15.12 14.56 0.36
CA LEU A 267 -13.90 14.17 -0.29
C LEU A 267 -14.16 12.97 -1.20
N THR A 268 -13.54 12.97 -2.37
CA THR A 268 -13.51 11.82 -3.28
C THR A 268 -12.16 11.74 -3.98
N TYR A 269 -11.90 10.63 -4.64
CA TYR A 269 -10.66 10.39 -5.37
C TYR A 269 -10.97 9.85 -6.77
N GLU A 270 -10.17 10.29 -7.75
CA GLU A 270 -10.18 9.71 -9.09
C GLU A 270 -8.90 8.91 -9.29
N MET A 271 -9.04 7.64 -9.61
CA MET A 271 -7.91 6.78 -9.96
C MET A 271 -7.33 7.18 -11.31
N ASN A 272 -6.01 7.15 -11.45
CA ASN A 272 -5.37 7.26 -12.74
C ASN A 272 -5.79 6.07 -13.62
N PRO A 273 -6.46 6.28 -14.76
CA PRO A 273 -7.03 5.19 -15.55
C PRO A 273 -5.97 4.27 -16.15
N TYR A 274 -4.77 4.80 -16.44
CA TYR A 274 -3.67 4.00 -16.97
C TYR A 274 -3.12 3.05 -15.90
N ASP A 275 -2.91 3.56 -14.68
CA ASP A 275 -2.42 2.72 -13.58
C ASP A 275 -3.44 1.63 -13.23
N GLN A 276 -4.72 2.00 -13.13
CA GLN A 276 -5.80 1.05 -12.89
C GLN A 276 -5.83 -0.05 -13.96
N TYR A 277 -5.77 0.34 -15.24
CA TYR A 277 -5.77 -0.62 -16.35
C TYR A 277 -4.60 -1.62 -16.26
N GLU A 278 -3.37 -1.12 -16.03
CA GLU A 278 -2.18 -1.96 -15.95
C GLU A 278 -2.22 -2.90 -14.74
N ILE A 279 -2.72 -2.44 -13.60
CA ILE A 279 -2.90 -3.26 -12.40
C ILE A 279 -3.92 -4.37 -12.66
N LEU A 280 -5.11 -4.04 -13.18
CA LEU A 280 -6.14 -5.04 -13.49
C LEU A 280 -5.68 -6.04 -14.55
N LYS A 281 -4.88 -5.59 -15.53
CA LYS A 281 -4.25 -6.46 -16.52
C LYS A 281 -3.25 -7.42 -15.88
N ALA A 282 -2.43 -6.97 -14.93
CA ALA A 282 -1.52 -7.83 -14.20
C ALA A 282 -2.27 -8.90 -13.38
N ILE A 283 -3.34 -8.50 -12.66
CA ILE A 283 -4.21 -9.43 -11.93
C ILE A 283 -4.81 -10.48 -12.85
N ARG A 284 -5.33 -10.07 -14.01
CA ARG A 284 -5.90 -11.01 -14.99
C ARG A 284 -4.85 -11.99 -15.51
N GLY A 285 -3.66 -11.49 -15.83
CA GLY A 285 -2.54 -12.34 -16.25
C GLY A 285 -2.10 -13.32 -15.16
N ALA A 286 -2.05 -12.86 -13.90
CA ALA A 286 -1.78 -13.69 -12.74
C ALA A 286 -2.78 -14.85 -12.61
N LYS A 287 -4.08 -14.56 -12.68
CA LYS A 287 -5.14 -15.58 -12.60
C LYS A 287 -5.12 -16.61 -13.71
N GLN A 288 -4.65 -16.22 -14.90
CA GLN A 288 -4.53 -17.16 -16.03
C GLN A 288 -3.46 -18.24 -15.85
N THR A 289 -2.51 -18.01 -14.94
CA THR A 289 -1.33 -18.86 -14.74
C THR A 289 -1.17 -19.35 -13.31
N SER A 290 -2.22 -19.18 -12.48
CA SER A 290 -2.24 -19.64 -11.08
C SER A 290 -3.62 -20.17 -10.70
N ASP A 291 -3.65 -20.94 -9.62
CA ASP A 291 -4.89 -21.47 -9.05
C ASP A 291 -5.59 -20.43 -8.19
N LEU A 292 -4.84 -19.67 -7.41
CA LEU A 292 -5.31 -18.47 -6.68
C LEU A 292 -4.53 -17.24 -7.08
N ALA A 293 -5.23 -16.15 -7.40
CA ALA A 293 -4.65 -14.84 -7.63
C ALA A 293 -5.00 -13.91 -6.47
N ILE A 294 -4.00 -13.28 -5.86
CA ILE A 294 -4.15 -12.39 -4.73
C ILE A 294 -3.74 -10.99 -5.16
N PHE A 295 -4.59 -10.01 -4.89
CA PHE A 295 -4.26 -8.61 -5.03
C PHE A 295 -4.04 -7.98 -3.66
N THR A 296 -2.93 -7.29 -3.48
CA THR A 296 -2.64 -6.57 -2.24
C THR A 296 -2.33 -5.11 -2.51
N ILE A 297 -2.71 -4.23 -1.58
CA ILE A 297 -2.54 -2.79 -1.72
C ILE A 297 -2.23 -2.11 -0.39
N HIS A 298 -1.23 -1.23 -0.43
CA HIS A 298 -0.93 -0.28 0.64
C HIS A 298 -1.67 1.04 0.40
N ALA A 299 -2.60 1.39 1.30
CA ALA A 299 -3.48 2.55 1.13
C ALA A 299 -3.83 3.20 2.47
N HIS A 300 -3.55 4.50 2.63
CA HIS A 300 -3.93 5.27 3.81
C HIS A 300 -5.20 6.10 3.59
N GLU A 301 -5.72 6.13 2.36
CA GLU A 301 -6.84 6.98 2.01
C GLU A 301 -8.12 6.54 2.74
N THR A 302 -8.80 7.54 3.33
CA THR A 302 -10.04 7.37 4.09
C THR A 302 -11.16 8.19 3.47
N ALA A 303 -12.39 7.87 3.81
CA ALA A 303 -13.56 8.58 3.28
C ALA A 303 -13.56 10.07 3.62
N SER A 304 -13.10 10.45 4.81
CA SER A 304 -13.00 11.85 5.23
C SER A 304 -11.63 12.49 4.99
N GLY A 305 -10.62 11.70 4.59
CA GLY A 305 -9.22 12.14 4.49
C GLY A 305 -8.51 12.29 5.83
N ARG A 306 -9.12 11.87 6.93
CA ARG A 306 -8.53 11.86 8.28
C ARG A 306 -7.92 10.50 8.55
N ALA A 307 -6.74 10.46 9.15
CA ALA A 307 -6.05 9.20 9.43
C ALA A 307 -6.78 8.28 10.42
N ASP A 308 -7.62 8.85 11.29
CA ASP A 308 -8.40 8.14 12.29
C ASP A 308 -9.78 7.63 11.79
N ASP A 309 -10.14 7.92 10.54
CA ASP A 309 -11.40 7.48 9.97
C ASP A 309 -11.33 5.98 9.60
N PRO A 310 -12.16 5.12 10.20
CA PRO A 310 -12.17 3.70 9.86
C PRO A 310 -12.76 3.40 8.48
N ALA A 311 -13.50 4.35 7.87
CA ALA A 311 -14.10 4.16 6.57
C ALA A 311 -13.06 4.32 5.44
N PRO A 312 -12.91 3.33 4.55
CA PRO A 312 -12.02 3.46 3.40
C PRO A 312 -12.56 4.50 2.42
N ALA A 313 -11.66 5.14 1.67
CA ALA A 313 -12.06 6.01 0.56
C ALA A 313 -12.89 5.23 -0.50
N ASP A 314 -13.81 5.92 -1.14
CA ASP A 314 -14.78 5.33 -2.09
C ASP A 314 -14.12 4.60 -3.27
N PHE A 315 -13.02 5.16 -3.79
CA PHE A 315 -12.28 4.54 -4.90
C PHE A 315 -11.68 3.18 -4.53
N LEU A 316 -11.31 2.96 -3.26
CA LEU A 316 -10.74 1.68 -2.82
C LEU A 316 -11.75 0.55 -2.97
N ARG A 317 -13.01 0.79 -2.55
CA ARG A 317 -14.06 -0.20 -2.75
C ARG A 317 -14.25 -0.54 -4.23
N SER A 318 -14.31 0.48 -5.08
CA SER A 318 -14.42 0.31 -6.53
C SER A 318 -13.23 -0.45 -7.11
N LEU A 319 -12.02 -0.16 -6.66
CA LEU A 319 -10.80 -0.86 -7.09
C LEU A 319 -10.84 -2.34 -6.68
N TYR A 320 -11.25 -2.63 -5.45
CA TYR A 320 -11.27 -4.01 -4.93
C TYR A 320 -12.29 -4.87 -5.66
N HIS A 321 -13.49 -4.34 -5.91
CA HIS A 321 -14.47 -5.01 -6.76
C HIS A 321 -13.93 -5.25 -8.17
N ASN A 322 -13.30 -4.24 -8.79
CA ASN A 322 -12.68 -4.39 -10.11
C ASN A 322 -11.53 -5.41 -10.11
N ALA A 323 -10.77 -5.54 -9.01
CA ALA A 323 -9.73 -6.54 -8.87
C ALA A 323 -10.31 -7.97 -8.83
N ILE A 324 -11.38 -8.19 -8.06
CA ILE A 324 -12.12 -9.47 -8.05
C ILE A 324 -12.69 -9.75 -9.46
N ASP A 325 -13.30 -8.75 -10.11
CA ASP A 325 -13.84 -8.89 -11.46
C ASP A 325 -12.75 -9.15 -12.53
N ALA A 326 -11.52 -8.73 -12.27
CA ALA A 326 -10.36 -9.05 -13.10
C ALA A 326 -9.78 -10.45 -12.83
N GLY A 327 -10.24 -11.14 -11.78
CA GLY A 327 -9.87 -12.52 -11.46
C GLY A 327 -9.08 -12.68 -10.14
N ALA A 328 -8.97 -11.64 -9.31
CA ALA A 328 -8.44 -11.84 -7.97
C ALA A 328 -9.38 -12.72 -7.14
N ASP A 329 -8.82 -13.67 -6.41
CA ASP A 329 -9.56 -14.52 -5.49
C ASP A 329 -9.58 -13.95 -4.09
N ILE A 330 -8.59 -13.14 -3.74
CA ILE A 330 -8.46 -12.47 -2.44
C ILE A 330 -7.96 -11.05 -2.68
N VAL A 331 -8.49 -10.08 -1.91
CA VAL A 331 -7.92 -8.73 -1.80
C VAL A 331 -7.49 -8.50 -0.36
N VAL A 332 -6.23 -8.07 -0.17
CA VAL A 332 -5.68 -7.71 1.15
C VAL A 332 -5.20 -6.27 1.11
N ALA A 333 -5.86 -5.39 1.84
CA ALA A 333 -5.40 -4.01 2.02
C ALA A 333 -4.71 -3.84 3.38
N HIS A 334 -3.72 -2.95 3.41
CA HIS A 334 -2.91 -2.61 4.56
C HIS A 334 -2.47 -1.14 4.53
N GLY A 335 -1.78 -0.65 5.56
CA GLY A 335 -1.25 0.73 5.66
C GLY A 335 -1.93 1.62 6.69
N GLN A 336 -3.17 1.35 7.05
CA GLN A 336 -3.92 2.23 7.95
C GLN A 336 -3.59 2.02 9.43
N HIS A 337 -2.85 0.97 9.76
CA HIS A 337 -2.49 0.54 11.11
C HIS A 337 -3.68 0.28 12.05
N VAL A 338 -4.89 0.21 11.49
CA VAL A 338 -6.13 -0.13 12.21
C VAL A 338 -6.90 -1.21 11.47
N LEU A 339 -7.65 -1.99 12.22
CA LEU A 339 -8.56 -2.97 11.65
C LEU A 339 -9.71 -2.29 10.92
N ARG A 340 -10.11 -2.88 9.79
CA ARG A 340 -11.28 -2.48 9.02
C ARG A 340 -12.19 -3.68 8.76
N GLY A 341 -13.35 -3.41 8.11
CA GLY A 341 -14.30 -4.45 7.80
C GLY A 341 -13.80 -5.46 6.77
N ILE A 342 -14.55 -6.53 6.63
CA ILE A 342 -14.32 -7.60 5.65
C ILE A 342 -15.58 -7.69 4.79
N GLU A 343 -15.41 -7.75 3.47
CA GLU A 343 -16.49 -7.93 2.50
C GLU A 343 -16.34 -9.27 1.79
N LEU A 344 -17.46 -9.96 1.58
CA LEU A 344 -17.55 -11.07 0.64
C LEU A 344 -18.18 -10.57 -0.66
N TYR A 345 -17.37 -10.23 -1.64
CA TYR A 345 -17.84 -9.81 -2.95
C TYR A 345 -17.76 -10.96 -3.95
N LYS A 346 -18.92 -11.39 -4.48
CA LYS A 346 -19.02 -12.57 -5.38
C LYS A 346 -18.38 -13.84 -4.78
N GLY A 347 -18.52 -14.03 -3.46
CA GLY A 347 -17.93 -15.17 -2.74
C GLY A 347 -16.43 -15.07 -2.51
N ARG A 348 -15.78 -13.94 -2.82
CA ARG A 348 -14.35 -13.70 -2.64
C ARG A 348 -14.10 -12.70 -1.52
N PRO A 349 -13.12 -12.95 -0.63
CA PRO A 349 -12.85 -12.07 0.50
C PRO A 349 -12.09 -10.81 0.09
N ILE A 350 -12.53 -9.69 0.66
CA ILE A 350 -11.86 -8.40 0.63
C ILE A 350 -11.59 -7.97 2.07
N PHE A 351 -10.33 -7.95 2.46
CA PHE A 351 -9.86 -7.42 3.73
C PHE A 351 -9.51 -5.94 3.55
N TYR A 352 -10.32 -5.04 4.11
CA TYR A 352 -10.11 -3.59 3.98
C TYR A 352 -8.97 -3.05 4.84
N GLY A 353 -8.49 -3.83 5.82
CA GLY A 353 -7.33 -3.51 6.66
C GLY A 353 -7.17 -4.54 7.77
N LEU A 354 -5.97 -5.11 7.89
CA LEU A 354 -5.61 -6.10 8.91
C LEU A 354 -4.76 -5.51 10.05
N ALA A 355 -4.63 -4.16 10.09
CA ALA A 355 -3.79 -3.41 11.03
C ALA A 355 -2.30 -3.76 10.92
N SER A 356 -1.53 -3.57 11.98
CA SER A 356 -0.11 -3.93 11.99
C SER A 356 0.10 -5.27 12.67
N PHE A 357 0.85 -6.17 12.05
CA PHE A 357 1.27 -7.41 12.70
C PHE A 357 2.42 -7.16 13.66
N PHE A 358 3.40 -6.34 13.25
CA PHE A 358 4.38 -5.73 14.13
C PHE A 358 4.17 -4.23 14.17
N PHE A 359 4.21 -3.66 15.37
CA PHE A 359 4.31 -2.22 15.58
C PHE A 359 5.47 -1.96 16.56
N HIS A 360 6.64 -2.48 16.18
CA HIS A 360 7.84 -2.50 17.00
C HIS A 360 8.93 -1.64 16.35
N LEU A 361 8.97 -0.38 16.75
CA LEU A 361 9.91 0.59 16.21
C LEU A 361 11.08 0.76 17.20
N GLU A 362 12.20 0.11 16.91
CA GLU A 362 13.48 0.32 17.61
C GLU A 362 14.25 1.48 16.98
N LEU A 363 14.10 2.65 17.53
CA LEU A 363 14.67 3.86 16.97
C LEU A 363 16.04 4.24 17.45
N ASP A 364 16.54 3.57 18.45
CA ASP A 364 17.93 3.64 18.84
C ASP A 364 18.87 3.13 17.73
N ARG A 365 18.38 2.38 16.74
CA ARG A 365 19.13 1.90 15.58
C ARG A 365 19.04 2.80 14.34
N ALA A 366 17.86 3.30 14.06
CA ALA A 366 17.60 4.23 12.98
C ALA A 366 16.64 5.31 13.50
N PRO A 367 17.15 6.28 14.26
CA PRO A 367 16.36 7.37 14.77
C PRO A 367 15.76 8.15 13.59
N PRO A 368 14.65 8.85 13.80
CA PRO A 368 14.15 9.79 12.80
C PRO A 368 15.26 10.72 12.36
N LEU A 369 15.27 11.09 11.09
CA LEU A 369 16.27 12.03 10.57
C LEU A 369 16.23 13.32 11.38
N ARG A 370 17.39 13.97 11.53
CA ARG A 370 17.49 15.23 12.27
C ARG A 370 16.54 16.29 11.73
N GLU A 371 16.34 16.33 10.43
CA GLU A 371 15.41 17.23 9.75
C GLU A 371 13.96 17.05 10.23
N THR A 372 13.59 15.86 10.68
CA THR A 372 12.27 15.60 11.28
C THR A 372 12.10 16.40 12.56
N PHE A 373 13.10 16.38 13.44
CA PHE A 373 13.08 17.14 14.69
C PHE A 373 13.14 18.65 14.42
N GLU A 374 13.99 19.08 13.49
CA GLU A 374 14.12 20.48 13.08
C GLU A 374 12.81 21.04 12.53
N SER A 375 12.09 20.27 11.68
CA SER A 375 10.79 20.67 11.13
C SER A 375 9.71 20.85 12.20
N MET A 376 9.88 20.20 13.36
CA MET A 376 8.96 20.26 14.49
C MET A 376 9.41 21.23 15.59
N ASN A 377 10.54 21.94 15.40
CA ASN A 377 11.18 22.76 16.43
C ASN A 377 11.46 21.96 17.73
N LEU A 378 11.90 20.71 17.58
CA LEU A 378 12.27 19.83 18.69
C LEU A 378 13.79 19.67 18.74
N ASP A 379 14.34 19.60 19.95
CA ASP A 379 15.71 19.17 20.14
C ASP A 379 15.77 17.63 20.00
N PRO A 380 16.61 17.10 19.10
CA PRO A 380 16.77 15.66 18.96
C PRO A 380 17.43 15.01 20.18
N GLU A 381 18.03 15.78 21.10
CA GLU A 381 18.63 15.29 22.34
C GLU A 381 17.87 15.84 23.56
N PRO A 382 17.40 15.00 24.48
CA PRO A 382 17.61 13.55 24.66
C PRO A 382 16.37 12.69 24.35
N LEU A 383 15.54 13.12 23.38
CA LEU A 383 14.28 12.42 23.11
C LEU A 383 14.54 11.03 22.54
N THR A 384 14.12 10.02 23.29
CA THR A 384 13.88 8.70 22.69
C THR A 384 12.63 8.80 21.81
N TYR A 385 12.54 7.96 20.79
CA TYR A 385 11.34 7.94 19.95
C TYR A 385 10.07 7.55 20.73
N LEU A 386 10.20 6.75 21.74
CA LEU A 386 9.05 6.45 22.58
C LEU A 386 8.52 7.72 23.27
N GLU A 387 9.39 8.64 23.63
CA GLU A 387 9.01 9.96 24.17
C GLU A 387 8.46 10.86 23.06
N TYR A 388 9.04 10.83 21.87
CA TYR A 388 8.50 11.49 20.68
C TYR A 388 7.10 10.99 20.32
N LEU A 389 6.90 9.67 20.25
CA LEU A 389 5.57 9.08 20.02
C LEU A 389 4.59 9.47 21.10
N LYS A 390 4.97 9.43 22.37
CA LYS A 390 4.11 9.82 23.49
C LYS A 390 3.72 11.30 23.46
N THR A 391 4.62 12.17 23.02
CA THR A 391 4.38 13.62 23.04
C THR A 391 3.70 14.14 21.78
N ARG A 392 3.88 13.48 20.64
CA ARG A 392 3.41 13.97 19.33
C ARG A 392 2.46 13.04 18.62
N PHE A 393 2.52 11.76 18.88
CA PHE A 393 1.76 10.77 18.11
C PHE A 393 0.83 9.91 18.98
N ASN A 394 0.98 9.81 20.27
CA ASN A 394 0.16 9.02 21.21
C ASN A 394 -0.86 8.08 20.52
N PRO A 395 -0.39 7.00 19.84
CA PRO A 395 -1.25 6.18 19.01
C PRO A 395 -2.38 5.58 19.87
N PRO A 396 -3.63 5.61 19.37
CA PRO A 396 -4.75 5.05 20.10
C PRO A 396 -4.56 3.54 20.28
N ARG A 397 -5.25 2.94 21.26
CA ARG A 397 -5.15 1.52 21.59
C ARG A 397 -5.39 0.62 20.36
N GLU A 398 -6.24 1.05 19.46
CA GLU A 398 -6.61 0.37 18.21
C GLU A 398 -5.42 0.07 17.28
N TRP A 399 -4.33 0.84 17.36
CA TRP A 399 -3.11 0.60 16.60
C TRP A 399 -2.33 -0.62 17.09
N PHE A 400 -2.63 -1.08 18.32
CA PHE A 400 -2.04 -2.26 18.93
C PHE A 400 -2.96 -3.49 18.89
N GLU A 401 -4.01 -3.43 18.05
CA GLU A 401 -4.93 -4.53 17.82
C GLU A 401 -4.81 -5.00 16.37
N SER A 402 -4.72 -6.31 16.18
CA SER A 402 -4.53 -6.90 14.86
C SER A 402 -5.21 -8.27 14.75
N VAL A 403 -5.11 -8.89 13.59
CA VAL A 403 -5.57 -10.27 13.36
C VAL A 403 -4.64 -11.00 12.39
N ILE A 404 -4.55 -12.32 12.53
CA ILE A 404 -4.20 -13.20 11.43
C ILE A 404 -5.50 -13.66 10.79
N ALA A 405 -5.65 -13.40 9.49
CA ALA A 405 -6.76 -13.90 8.72
C ALA A 405 -6.31 -15.14 7.91
N VAL A 406 -6.84 -16.30 8.25
CA VAL A 406 -6.57 -17.54 7.51
C VAL A 406 -7.79 -17.85 6.63
N THR A 407 -7.57 -17.88 5.33
CA THR A 407 -8.57 -18.26 4.32
C THR A 407 -8.32 -19.68 3.86
N GLU A 408 -9.37 -20.48 3.78
CA GLU A 408 -9.34 -21.87 3.33
C GLU A 408 -10.15 -22.01 2.04
N PHE A 409 -9.50 -22.50 0.99
CA PHE A 409 -10.13 -22.77 -0.32
C PHE A 409 -10.17 -24.27 -0.57
N GLU A 410 -11.29 -24.73 -1.11
CA GLU A 410 -11.47 -26.08 -1.61
C GLU A 410 -11.86 -26.00 -3.10
N GLY A 411 -10.96 -26.44 -3.98
CA GLY A 411 -11.08 -26.13 -5.40
C GLY A 411 -11.01 -24.61 -5.63
N ASP A 412 -11.97 -24.05 -6.34
CA ASP A 412 -12.06 -22.61 -6.59
C ASP A 412 -12.97 -21.86 -5.61
N HIS A 413 -13.47 -22.53 -4.58
CA HIS A 413 -14.43 -21.96 -3.64
C HIS A 413 -13.78 -21.62 -2.31
N LEU A 414 -14.11 -20.44 -1.80
CA LEU A 414 -13.82 -20.10 -0.41
C LEU A 414 -14.68 -21.01 0.48
N LYS A 415 -14.02 -21.80 1.33
CA LYS A 415 -14.68 -22.69 2.27
C LYS A 415 -14.97 -21.99 3.61
N GLU A 416 -13.95 -21.39 4.18
CA GLU A 416 -14.04 -20.73 5.49
C GLU A 416 -12.92 -19.70 5.65
N MET A 417 -13.15 -18.69 6.47
CA MET A 417 -12.12 -17.78 6.98
C MET A 417 -12.11 -17.81 8.50
N ARG A 418 -10.94 -17.83 9.08
CA ARG A 418 -10.71 -17.73 10.53
C ARG A 418 -9.91 -16.50 10.86
N LEU A 419 -10.39 -15.71 11.81
CA LEU A 419 -9.75 -14.50 12.31
C LEU A 419 -9.21 -14.77 13.70
N TYR A 420 -7.90 -14.75 13.87
CA TYR A 420 -7.20 -14.93 15.13
C TYR A 420 -6.79 -13.58 15.67
N PRO A 421 -7.48 -13.04 16.70
CA PRO A 421 -7.17 -11.72 17.24
C PRO A 421 -5.81 -11.68 17.91
N LEU A 422 -5.09 -10.59 17.65
CA LEU A 422 -3.76 -10.34 18.18
C LEU A 422 -3.74 -9.08 19.05
N ASP A 423 -2.95 -9.12 20.10
CA ASP A 423 -2.66 -7.98 20.97
C ASP A 423 -1.14 -7.68 20.92
N LEU A 424 -0.80 -6.46 20.47
CA LEU A 424 0.56 -5.96 20.43
C LEU A 424 0.98 -5.30 21.76
N ASP A 425 0.09 -5.23 22.73
CA ASP A 425 0.22 -4.79 24.11
C ASP A 425 1.16 -3.58 24.34
N PRO A 426 0.67 -2.33 24.12
CA PRO A 426 1.46 -1.13 24.39
C PRO A 426 1.81 -0.93 25.87
N ALA A 427 1.10 -1.63 26.76
CA ALA A 427 1.30 -1.56 28.21
C ALA A 427 2.26 -2.62 28.74
N ARG A 428 2.83 -3.49 27.88
CA ARG A 428 3.76 -4.54 28.29
C ARG A 428 4.95 -3.95 29.06
N LYS A 429 5.05 -4.29 30.32
CA LYS A 429 6.05 -3.71 31.23
C LYS A 429 7.43 -4.33 31.10
N SER A 430 7.52 -5.60 30.70
CA SER A 430 8.78 -6.32 30.65
C SER A 430 8.67 -7.59 29.78
N PRO A 431 9.68 -7.86 28.97
CA PRO A 431 10.75 -6.91 28.61
C PRO A 431 10.20 -5.87 27.62
N LYS A 432 10.59 -4.60 27.75
CA LYS A 432 10.18 -3.50 26.88
C LYS A 432 10.41 -3.76 25.38
N ARG A 433 11.41 -4.59 25.07
CA ARG A 433 11.75 -5.02 23.70
C ARG A 433 10.65 -5.80 22.99
N TYR A 434 9.58 -6.20 23.67
CA TYR A 434 8.45 -6.92 23.10
C TYR A 434 7.19 -6.06 22.95
N ILE A 435 7.26 -4.78 23.26
CA ILE A 435 6.15 -3.84 22.94
C ILE A 435 5.98 -3.81 21.43
N GLY A 436 4.74 -4.01 20.96
CA GLY A 436 4.44 -4.05 19.53
C GLY A 436 4.75 -5.39 18.83
N ILE A 437 5.17 -6.40 19.59
CA ILE A 437 5.27 -7.80 19.15
C ILE A 437 3.92 -8.49 19.43
N PRO A 438 3.28 -9.15 18.46
CA PRO A 438 1.96 -9.72 18.64
C PRO A 438 1.96 -10.94 19.54
N THR A 439 0.91 -11.05 20.36
CA THR A 439 0.53 -12.27 21.06
C THR A 439 -0.93 -12.59 20.77
N LEU A 440 -1.38 -13.81 21.00
CA LEU A 440 -2.82 -14.09 20.93
C LEU A 440 -3.54 -13.24 21.99
N ALA A 441 -4.60 -12.55 21.56
CA ALA A 441 -5.36 -11.68 22.43
C ALA A 441 -6.03 -12.49 23.56
N SER A 442 -6.03 -11.92 24.78
CA SER A 442 -6.83 -12.49 25.87
C SER A 442 -8.31 -12.58 25.49
N PRO A 443 -9.12 -13.45 26.11
CA PRO A 443 -10.54 -13.59 25.74
C PRO A 443 -11.30 -12.27 25.74
N GLN A 444 -10.97 -11.35 26.65
CA GLN A 444 -11.61 -10.03 26.75
C GLN A 444 -11.21 -9.14 25.56
N VAL A 445 -9.92 -9.08 25.24
CA VAL A 445 -9.41 -8.28 24.12
C VAL A 445 -9.85 -8.89 22.78
N ALA A 446 -9.82 -10.21 22.64
CA ALA A 446 -10.30 -10.92 21.47
C ALA A 446 -11.76 -10.60 21.15
N LYS A 447 -12.62 -10.58 22.18
CA LYS A 447 -14.02 -10.20 22.03
C LYS A 447 -14.15 -8.75 21.51
N ILE A 448 -13.40 -7.80 22.05
CA ILE A 448 -13.44 -6.40 21.61
C ILE A 448 -13.02 -6.29 20.14
N ILE A 449 -11.91 -6.93 19.76
CA ILE A 449 -11.40 -6.92 18.39
C ILE A 449 -12.43 -7.51 17.42
N LEU A 450 -12.94 -8.70 17.72
CA LEU A 450 -13.87 -9.42 16.83
C LEU A 450 -15.22 -8.72 16.69
N GLU A 451 -15.76 -8.14 17.80
CA GLU A 451 -16.97 -7.35 17.75
C GLU A 451 -16.80 -6.08 16.90
N ARG A 452 -15.63 -5.44 16.96
CA ARG A 452 -15.30 -4.29 16.13
C ARG A 452 -15.26 -4.66 14.65
N ILE A 453 -14.57 -5.73 14.27
CA ILE A 453 -14.51 -6.21 12.88
C ILE A 453 -15.93 -6.60 12.43
N ARG A 454 -16.71 -7.31 13.25
CA ARG A 454 -18.09 -7.69 12.95
C ARG A 454 -18.96 -6.47 12.66
N SER A 455 -18.88 -5.45 13.51
CA SER A 455 -19.64 -4.19 13.34
C SER A 455 -19.26 -3.49 12.03
N MET A 456 -17.97 -3.40 11.71
CA MET A 456 -17.49 -2.78 10.47
C MET A 456 -17.82 -3.60 9.23
N SER A 457 -17.95 -4.92 9.36
CA SER A 457 -18.26 -5.84 8.24
C SER A 457 -19.76 -5.90 7.93
N ALA A 458 -20.62 -5.53 8.88
CA ALA A 458 -22.08 -5.56 8.72
C ALA A 458 -22.57 -4.69 7.56
N GLN A 459 -21.91 -3.57 7.28
CA GLN A 459 -22.23 -2.70 6.14
C GLN A 459 -22.06 -3.38 4.77
N PHE A 460 -21.28 -4.45 4.72
CA PHE A 460 -21.03 -5.27 3.53
C PHE A 460 -21.89 -6.54 3.49
N GLY A 461 -22.71 -6.76 4.53
CA GLY A 461 -23.51 -7.99 4.67
C GLY A 461 -22.70 -9.21 5.08
N THR A 462 -21.45 -9.04 5.54
CA THR A 462 -20.62 -10.16 5.99
C THR A 462 -20.92 -10.50 7.44
N GLU A 463 -21.35 -11.73 7.67
CA GLU A 463 -21.63 -12.28 8.99
C GLU A 463 -20.36 -12.90 9.60
N ILE A 464 -20.05 -12.54 10.84
CA ILE A 464 -18.92 -13.08 11.59
C ILE A 464 -19.46 -13.76 12.86
N ARG A 465 -19.31 -15.07 12.93
CA ARG A 465 -19.57 -15.85 14.17
C ARG A 465 -18.33 -15.78 15.05
N ILE A 466 -18.54 -15.61 16.35
CA ILE A 466 -17.43 -15.57 17.32
C ILE A 466 -17.53 -16.82 18.17
N GLU A 467 -16.54 -17.71 18.05
CA GLU A 467 -16.48 -18.98 18.74
C GLU A 467 -15.06 -19.20 19.30
N ASN A 468 -14.93 -19.52 20.57
CA ASN A 468 -13.64 -19.81 21.21
C ASN A 468 -12.56 -18.71 20.98
N ASN A 469 -12.97 -17.43 21.05
CA ASN A 469 -12.12 -16.26 20.78
C ASN A 469 -11.60 -16.13 19.34
N ILE A 470 -12.23 -16.82 18.38
CA ILE A 470 -11.91 -16.80 16.96
C ILE A 470 -13.13 -16.27 16.21
N GLY A 471 -12.92 -15.41 15.23
CA GLY A 471 -13.94 -15.01 14.27
C GLY A 471 -14.01 -16.02 13.13
N ILE A 472 -15.22 -16.48 12.79
CA ILE A 472 -15.45 -17.44 11.70
C ILE A 472 -16.38 -16.81 10.69
N ILE A 473 -15.98 -16.82 9.43
CA ILE A 473 -16.77 -16.35 8.29
C ILE A 473 -16.91 -17.52 7.33
N THR A 474 -18.15 -17.92 7.07
CA THR A 474 -18.48 -18.94 6.08
C THR A 474 -19.26 -18.25 4.96
N PRO A 475 -18.86 -18.38 3.70
CA PRO A 475 -19.62 -17.81 2.60
C PRO A 475 -21.05 -18.42 2.62
N PRO A 476 -22.08 -17.64 2.27
CA PRO A 476 -23.40 -18.21 2.09
C PRO A 476 -23.30 -19.31 1.05
N ASN A 477 -23.90 -20.48 1.33
CA ASN A 477 -23.92 -21.62 0.41
C ASN A 477 -24.33 -21.10 -0.97
N SER A 478 -23.42 -21.21 -1.93
CA SER A 478 -23.76 -21.02 -3.34
C SER A 478 -24.73 -22.13 -3.70
N GLN A 479 -26.03 -21.77 -3.77
CA GLN A 479 -27.07 -22.62 -4.35
C GLN A 479 -26.85 -22.80 -5.85
#